data_85bd1e6249ecd86a830fbbce4703ca7b
#
_entry.id   85bd1e6249ecd86a830fbbce4703ca7b
#
_cell.length_a   1.000
_cell.length_b   1.000
_cell.length_c   1.000
_cell.angle_alpha   90.00
_cell.angle_beta   90.00
_cell.angle_gamma   90.00
#
_symmetry.space_group_name_H-M   'P 1'
#
loop_
_entity.id
_entity.type
_entity.pdbx_description
1 polymer ?
#
loop_
_entity_poly.entity_id
_entity_poly.type
_entity_poly.pdbx_seq_one_letter_code
_entity_poly.pdbx_strand_id
1 'polypeptide(L)'
;MDLIPEYKCMAISDKSAYENLISNFESHLSCYTFANFIMWQEPNQWRFFEYNDHLVCFSVKDNNIAFFEPIGSEPWKAMTDLSKDFPTAKFQRISENTALKLEEQIKLKIDLDNSEYLYNSSDLRLLEGRKYDGKRNHIKKIKETGYDYERINPENIAECQDFMNKWIAGKVSQEDFAKEVEAVKKAFRHFNELNLCGGIVRINGKIAAFTFGEIYKDALVVHVEKGDSTYNGVYQVINYEFCNDFGKDLPFINRQQDLGIKGIRKAKESYHPIKLIKTFKSCK
;
A
#
# COMPACT_ATOMS: atom_id res chain seq x y z
N MET A 1 -19.62 17.84 -13.27
CA MET A 1 -18.46 17.18 -13.91
C MET A 1 -17.81 18.05 -14.97
N ASP A 2 -18.46 19.11 -15.42
CA ASP A 2 -17.98 19.97 -16.51
C ASP A 2 -16.78 20.89 -16.17
N LEU A 3 -16.25 20.81 -14.95
CA LEU A 3 -15.13 21.65 -14.51
C LEU A 3 -13.78 20.90 -14.47
N ILE A 4 -13.76 19.56 -14.51
CA ILE A 4 -12.49 18.82 -14.56
C ILE A 4 -12.08 18.69 -16.02
N PRO A 5 -10.81 19.07 -16.35
CA PRO A 5 -10.26 18.88 -17.69
C PRO A 5 -10.32 17.43 -18.15
N GLU A 6 -9.93 17.17 -19.38
CA GLU A 6 -9.80 15.80 -19.88
C GLU A 6 -9.02 14.93 -18.90
N TYR A 7 -9.63 13.81 -18.48
CA TYR A 7 -9.04 12.91 -17.49
C TYR A 7 -8.97 11.48 -18.05
N LYS A 8 -8.00 10.72 -17.56
CA LYS A 8 -7.77 9.33 -17.98
C LYS A 8 -7.50 8.38 -16.81
N CYS A 9 -7.55 7.09 -17.08
CA CYS A 9 -6.89 6.09 -16.26
C CYS A 9 -5.41 6.06 -16.60
N MET A 10 -4.57 5.72 -15.63
CA MET A 10 -3.15 5.48 -15.83
C MET A 10 -2.95 4.14 -16.52
N ALA A 11 -2.14 4.09 -17.57
CA ALA A 11 -1.77 2.86 -18.29
C ALA A 11 -0.34 2.43 -17.91
N ILE A 12 0.00 1.17 -18.15
CA ILE A 12 1.38 0.66 -17.93
C ILE A 12 2.41 1.46 -18.74
N SER A 13 2.04 1.91 -19.94
CA SER A 13 2.90 2.75 -20.79
C SER A 13 3.22 4.13 -20.19
N ASP A 14 2.45 4.61 -19.22
CA ASP A 14 2.69 5.90 -18.55
C ASP A 14 3.82 5.82 -17.50
N LYS A 15 4.36 4.61 -17.21
CA LYS A 15 5.32 4.37 -16.12
C LYS A 15 6.53 5.30 -16.17
N SER A 16 7.21 5.38 -17.29
CA SER A 16 8.42 6.21 -17.40
C SER A 16 8.14 7.71 -17.20
N ALA A 17 7.02 8.20 -17.73
CA ALA A 17 6.60 9.58 -17.53
C ALA A 17 6.26 9.85 -16.05
N TYR A 18 5.58 8.90 -15.41
CA TYR A 18 5.25 8.95 -14.00
C TYR A 18 6.50 8.93 -13.10
N GLU A 19 7.46 8.05 -13.38
CA GLU A 19 8.72 7.95 -12.62
C GLU A 19 9.55 9.24 -12.69
N ASN A 20 9.57 9.90 -13.83
CA ASN A 20 10.19 11.22 -13.96
C ASN A 20 9.48 12.29 -13.11
N LEU A 21 8.15 12.28 -13.12
CA LEU A 21 7.37 13.26 -12.36
C LEU A 21 7.52 13.05 -10.85
N ILE A 22 7.41 11.80 -10.37
CA ILE A 22 7.49 11.47 -8.94
C ILE A 22 8.90 11.64 -8.36
N SER A 23 9.94 11.70 -9.20
CA SER A 23 11.30 11.92 -8.73
C SER A 23 11.48 13.24 -7.96
N ASN A 24 10.67 14.24 -8.29
CA ASN A 24 10.65 15.56 -7.63
C ASN A 24 9.58 15.67 -6.54
N PHE A 25 8.89 14.57 -6.23
CA PHE A 25 7.83 14.53 -5.23
C PHE A 25 8.34 13.95 -3.92
N GLU A 26 8.27 14.72 -2.83
CA GLU A 26 8.90 14.38 -1.57
C GLU A 26 8.11 13.37 -0.70
N SER A 27 6.88 13.02 -1.10
CA SER A 27 6.05 12.12 -0.30
C SER A 27 6.63 10.70 -0.20
N HIS A 28 6.64 10.14 1.02
CA HIS A 28 6.98 8.75 1.29
C HIS A 28 5.73 7.85 1.46
N LEU A 29 4.54 8.38 1.16
CA LEU A 29 3.29 7.63 1.23
C LEU A 29 3.23 6.61 0.09
N SER A 30 2.99 5.36 0.43
CA SER A 30 2.95 4.25 -0.53
C SER A 30 1.79 4.33 -1.53
N CYS A 31 0.76 5.12 -1.21
CA CYS A 31 -0.36 5.34 -2.12
C CYS A 31 0.03 6.08 -3.41
N TYR A 32 1.24 6.68 -3.45
CA TYR A 32 1.80 7.36 -4.61
C TYR A 32 2.75 6.49 -5.43
N THR A 33 2.90 5.21 -5.14
CA THR A 33 3.67 4.34 -6.04
C THR A 33 2.87 4.09 -7.33
N PHE A 34 3.58 3.92 -8.45
CA PHE A 34 2.95 3.61 -9.73
C PHE A 34 2.14 2.31 -9.64
N ALA A 35 2.71 1.30 -8.98
CA ALA A 35 2.02 0.02 -8.78
C ALA A 35 0.71 0.19 -8.01
N ASN A 36 0.71 0.99 -6.94
CA ASN A 36 -0.51 1.24 -6.17
C ASN A 36 -1.60 1.90 -7.03
N PHE A 37 -1.26 2.88 -7.87
CA PHE A 37 -2.23 3.51 -8.76
C PHE A 37 -2.78 2.51 -9.79
N ILE A 38 -1.93 1.74 -10.45
CA ILE A 38 -2.36 0.72 -11.40
C ILE A 38 -3.28 -0.31 -10.74
N MET A 39 -2.95 -0.77 -9.54
CA MET A 39 -3.75 -1.77 -8.82
C MET A 39 -5.13 -1.24 -8.42
N TRP A 40 -5.20 -0.02 -7.90
CA TRP A 40 -6.37 0.46 -7.17
C TRP A 40 -7.24 1.47 -7.93
N GLN A 41 -6.79 2.01 -9.09
CA GLN A 41 -7.54 3.04 -9.80
C GLN A 41 -8.94 2.57 -10.25
N GLU A 42 -9.08 1.36 -10.77
CA GLU A 42 -10.38 0.84 -11.20
C GLU A 42 -11.28 0.48 -10.01
N PRO A 43 -10.82 -0.31 -9.02
CA PRO A 43 -11.61 -0.62 -7.85
C PRO A 43 -12.11 0.61 -7.08
N ASN A 44 -11.33 1.69 -7.08
CA ASN A 44 -11.67 2.94 -6.38
C ASN A 44 -12.19 4.05 -7.30
N GLN A 45 -12.32 3.77 -8.60
CA GLN A 45 -12.73 4.74 -9.62
C GLN A 45 -11.85 5.99 -9.65
N TRP A 46 -10.55 5.82 -9.42
CA TRP A 46 -9.59 6.90 -9.50
C TRP A 46 -9.35 7.28 -10.96
N ARG A 47 -9.21 8.59 -11.19
CA ARG A 47 -8.90 9.18 -12.49
C ARG A 47 -7.80 10.20 -12.31
N PHE A 48 -7.14 10.54 -13.40
CA PHE A 48 -5.97 11.42 -13.41
C PHE A 48 -6.13 12.49 -14.46
N PHE A 49 -5.72 13.71 -14.11
CA PHE A 49 -5.63 14.83 -15.04
C PHE A 49 -4.39 15.67 -14.74
N GLU A 50 -3.94 16.42 -15.71
CA GLU A 50 -2.83 17.34 -15.56
C GLU A 50 -3.35 18.71 -15.10
N TYR A 51 -2.65 19.31 -14.15
CA TYR A 51 -3.01 20.61 -13.60
C TYR A 51 -1.75 21.35 -13.15
N ASN A 52 -1.42 22.49 -13.81
CA ASN A 52 -0.26 23.33 -13.48
C ASN A 52 1.04 22.51 -13.27
N ASP A 53 1.42 21.74 -14.29
CA ASP A 53 2.60 20.84 -14.26
C ASP A 53 2.58 19.74 -13.19
N HIS A 54 1.41 19.43 -12.64
CA HIS A 54 1.19 18.33 -11.69
C HIS A 54 0.24 17.30 -12.25
N LEU A 55 0.45 16.04 -11.85
CA LEU A 55 -0.54 14.98 -12.05
C LEU A 55 -1.44 14.91 -10.82
N VAL A 56 -2.73 15.09 -11.02
CA VAL A 56 -3.73 15.05 -9.95
C VAL A 56 -4.58 13.79 -10.06
N CYS A 57 -4.51 12.97 -9.01
CA CYS A 57 -5.43 11.85 -8.83
C CYS A 57 -6.71 12.33 -8.14
N PHE A 58 -7.87 11.86 -8.60
CA PHE A 58 -9.14 12.16 -7.96
C PHE A 58 -10.13 11.02 -8.03
N SER A 59 -11.14 11.08 -7.18
CA SER A 59 -12.33 10.24 -7.23
C SER A 59 -13.58 11.10 -7.06
N VAL A 60 -14.71 10.59 -7.57
CA VAL A 60 -16.02 11.22 -7.36
C VAL A 60 -16.92 10.23 -6.63
N LYS A 61 -17.48 10.67 -5.51
CA LYS A 61 -18.46 9.89 -4.76
C LYS A 61 -19.62 10.80 -4.35
N ASP A 62 -20.84 10.41 -4.65
CA ASP A 62 -22.06 11.18 -4.31
C ASP A 62 -21.94 12.66 -4.74
N ASN A 63 -21.50 12.90 -5.96
CA ASN A 63 -21.20 14.22 -6.53
C ASN A 63 -20.13 15.05 -5.80
N ASN A 64 -19.41 14.46 -4.85
CA ASN A 64 -18.28 15.10 -4.20
C ASN A 64 -16.97 14.67 -4.83
N ILE A 65 -16.15 15.64 -5.24
CA ILE A 65 -14.82 15.41 -5.75
C ILE A 65 -13.84 15.33 -4.57
N ALA A 66 -12.96 14.33 -4.60
CA ALA A 66 -11.86 14.22 -3.65
C ALA A 66 -10.54 14.09 -4.41
N PHE A 67 -9.68 15.09 -4.27
CA PHE A 67 -8.33 15.12 -4.83
C PHE A 67 -7.33 14.48 -3.87
N PHE A 68 -6.36 13.78 -4.43
CA PHE A 68 -5.12 13.45 -3.73
C PHE A 68 -4.20 14.69 -3.76
N GLU A 69 -3.12 14.65 -3.00
CA GLU A 69 -2.04 15.62 -3.14
C GLU A 69 -1.51 15.58 -4.58
N PRO A 70 -1.42 16.73 -5.27
CA PRO A 70 -0.86 16.78 -6.62
C PRO A 70 0.58 16.29 -6.67
N ILE A 71 0.89 15.46 -7.65
CA ILE A 71 2.21 14.87 -7.82
C ILE A 71 3.05 15.79 -8.69
N GLY A 72 4.13 16.31 -8.14
CA GLY A 72 5.02 17.28 -8.77
C GLY A 72 5.79 18.08 -7.73
N SER A 73 6.48 19.12 -8.16
CA SER A 73 7.19 20.04 -7.27
C SER A 73 6.21 21.01 -6.60
N GLU A 74 6.44 21.34 -5.33
CA GLU A 74 5.62 22.31 -4.58
C GLU A 74 4.10 22.04 -4.60
N PRO A 75 3.64 20.82 -4.26
CA PRO A 75 2.24 20.41 -4.40
C PRO A 75 1.25 21.30 -3.63
N TRP A 76 1.70 21.98 -2.57
CA TRP A 76 0.87 22.92 -1.80
C TRP A 76 0.40 24.13 -2.63
N LYS A 77 1.19 24.58 -3.62
CA LYS A 77 0.77 25.67 -4.54
C LYS A 77 -0.38 25.19 -5.41
N ALA A 78 -0.22 24.05 -6.06
CA ALA A 78 -1.27 23.45 -6.88
C ALA A 78 -2.54 23.16 -6.07
N MET A 79 -2.42 22.69 -4.82
CA MET A 79 -3.56 22.49 -3.93
C MET A 79 -4.28 23.79 -3.59
N THR A 80 -3.53 24.87 -3.37
CA THR A 80 -4.12 26.20 -3.12
C THR A 80 -4.94 26.68 -4.32
N ASP A 81 -4.43 26.49 -5.54
CA ASP A 81 -5.16 26.88 -6.75
C ASP A 81 -6.36 25.96 -7.02
N LEU A 82 -6.18 24.64 -6.88
CA LEU A 82 -7.29 23.68 -6.94
C LEU A 82 -8.41 24.00 -5.94
N SER A 83 -8.07 24.50 -4.75
CA SER A 83 -9.07 24.87 -3.74
C SER A 83 -9.91 26.09 -4.15
N LYS A 84 -9.38 27.00 -4.97
CA LYS A 84 -10.10 28.15 -5.54
C LYS A 84 -10.97 27.72 -6.72
N ASP A 85 -10.40 26.90 -7.62
CA ASP A 85 -11.11 26.43 -8.82
C ASP A 85 -12.21 25.42 -8.48
N PHE A 86 -12.01 24.63 -7.42
CA PHE A 86 -12.95 23.60 -6.95
C PHE A 86 -13.30 23.79 -5.47
N PRO A 87 -14.05 24.83 -5.10
CA PRO A 87 -14.25 25.23 -3.68
C PRO A 87 -15.01 24.21 -2.83
N THR A 88 -15.70 23.27 -3.45
CA THR A 88 -16.44 22.17 -2.75
C THR A 88 -15.67 20.86 -2.71
N ALA A 89 -14.52 20.77 -3.40
CA ALA A 89 -13.72 19.57 -3.42
C ALA A 89 -13.04 19.32 -2.09
N LYS A 90 -12.83 18.04 -1.79
CA LYS A 90 -12.07 17.60 -0.63
C LYS A 90 -10.66 17.19 -1.04
N PHE A 91 -9.74 17.26 -0.09
CA PHE A 91 -8.38 16.75 -0.27
C PHE A 91 -8.14 15.57 0.66
N GLN A 92 -7.38 14.59 0.20
CA GLN A 92 -7.04 13.37 0.94
C GLN A 92 -5.65 12.87 0.61
N ARG A 93 -5.10 12.00 1.42
CA ARG A 93 -3.76 11.41 1.22
C ARG A 93 -2.65 12.46 1.17
N ILE A 94 -2.80 13.56 1.88
CA ILE A 94 -1.85 14.66 1.90
C ILE A 94 -0.68 14.29 2.81
N SER A 95 0.55 14.46 2.35
CA SER A 95 1.76 14.25 3.14
C SER A 95 1.91 15.29 4.26
N GLU A 96 2.66 14.94 5.31
CA GLU A 96 2.92 15.84 6.44
C GLU A 96 3.64 17.11 5.98
N ASN A 97 4.62 17.01 5.07
CA ASN A 97 5.35 18.17 4.54
C ASN A 97 4.42 19.16 3.85
N THR A 98 3.52 18.70 3.01
CA THR A 98 2.54 19.54 2.32
C THR A 98 1.49 20.09 3.28
N ALA A 99 1.03 19.30 4.24
CA ALA A 99 0.07 19.75 5.24
C ALA A 99 0.60 20.93 6.06
N LEU A 100 1.88 20.91 6.45
CA LEU A 100 2.53 22.00 7.18
C LEU A 100 2.63 23.30 6.36
N LYS A 101 2.73 23.20 5.03
CA LYS A 101 2.76 24.37 4.13
C LYS A 101 1.38 24.98 3.89
N LEU A 102 0.30 24.24 4.20
CA LEU A 102 -1.09 24.63 3.95
C LEU A 102 -1.86 25.07 5.19
N GLU A 103 -1.26 25.06 6.38
CA GLU A 103 -1.96 25.25 7.68
C GLU A 103 -2.88 26.49 7.71
N GLU A 104 -2.50 27.58 7.07
CA GLU A 104 -3.29 28.82 7.04
C GLU A 104 -4.32 28.87 5.90
N GLN A 105 -4.19 28.02 4.88
CA GLN A 105 -4.95 28.12 3.64
C GLN A 105 -6.04 27.08 3.52
N ILE A 106 -5.76 25.85 3.94
CA ILE A 106 -6.70 24.73 3.88
C ILE A 106 -6.71 24.05 5.25
N LYS A 107 -7.88 23.98 5.90
CA LYS A 107 -8.03 23.28 7.17
C LYS A 107 -7.90 21.78 6.97
N LEU A 108 -6.81 21.23 7.49
CA LEU A 108 -6.48 19.82 7.42
C LEU A 108 -6.56 19.14 8.79
N LYS A 109 -6.84 17.85 8.80
CA LYS A 109 -6.74 16.99 9.97
C LYS A 109 -6.02 15.70 9.64
N ILE A 110 -5.39 15.10 10.64
CA ILE A 110 -4.73 13.80 10.48
C ILE A 110 -5.78 12.74 10.12
N ASP A 111 -5.45 11.91 9.14
CA ASP A 111 -6.20 10.72 8.76
C ASP A 111 -5.48 9.48 9.27
N LEU A 112 -5.69 9.15 10.54
CA LEU A 112 -5.01 8.04 11.20
C LEU A 112 -5.25 6.70 10.51
N ASP A 113 -6.47 6.48 10.02
CA ASP A 113 -6.85 5.21 9.40
C ASP A 113 -6.11 4.95 8.07
N ASN A 114 -5.65 6.02 7.44
CA ASN A 114 -4.86 5.99 6.21
C ASN A 114 -3.37 6.33 6.42
N SER A 115 -2.92 6.55 7.65
CA SER A 115 -1.51 6.72 7.97
C SER A 115 -0.78 5.37 7.98
N GLU A 116 0.51 5.37 7.61
CA GLU A 116 1.24 4.14 7.27
C GLU A 116 2.27 3.79 8.35
N TYR A 117 2.43 2.49 8.61
CA TYR A 117 3.31 1.95 9.63
C TYR A 117 4.71 1.69 9.07
N LEU A 118 5.69 2.45 9.56
CA LEU A 118 7.10 2.33 9.18
C LEU A 118 7.89 1.59 10.28
N TYR A 119 8.73 0.66 9.88
CA TYR A 119 9.57 -0.14 10.76
C TYR A 119 11.04 -0.07 10.32
N ASN A 120 11.99 -0.22 11.26
CA ASN A 120 13.35 -0.57 10.85
C ASN A 120 13.33 -1.95 10.18
N SER A 121 14.01 -2.08 9.07
CA SER A 121 14.14 -3.36 8.37
C SER A 121 14.77 -4.43 9.28
N SER A 122 15.81 -4.09 10.01
CA SER A 122 16.46 -5.00 10.97
C SER A 122 15.49 -5.54 12.03
N ASP A 123 14.58 -4.72 12.54
CA ASP A 123 13.60 -5.15 13.55
C ASP A 123 12.69 -6.27 13.03
N LEU A 124 12.19 -6.18 11.79
CA LEU A 124 11.30 -7.19 11.21
C LEU A 124 12.04 -8.42 10.70
N ARG A 125 13.30 -8.27 10.31
CA ARG A 125 14.16 -9.34 9.79
C ARG A 125 14.76 -10.19 10.90
N LEU A 126 15.21 -9.57 12.01
CA LEU A 126 15.91 -10.28 13.07
C LEU A 126 14.98 -10.65 14.22
N LEU A 127 13.94 -9.86 14.44
CA LEU A 127 12.98 -10.02 15.55
C LEU A 127 13.68 -10.12 16.91
N GLU A 128 14.72 -9.34 17.13
CA GLU A 128 15.57 -9.39 18.34
C GLU A 128 14.88 -8.78 19.56
N GLY A 129 15.23 -9.30 20.73
CA GLY A 129 14.76 -8.80 22.03
C GLY A 129 13.41 -9.36 22.45
N ARG A 130 13.10 -9.13 23.75
CA ARG A 130 11.91 -9.72 24.42
C ARG A 130 10.58 -9.29 23.78
N LYS A 131 10.52 -8.08 23.21
CA LYS A 131 9.30 -7.55 22.55
C LYS A 131 8.83 -8.42 21.38
N TYR A 132 9.70 -9.23 20.79
CA TYR A 132 9.42 -10.12 19.68
C TYR A 132 9.33 -11.61 20.03
N ASP A 133 9.43 -11.98 21.33
CA ASP A 133 9.36 -13.40 21.75
C ASP A 133 8.13 -14.11 21.19
N GLY A 134 6.96 -13.48 21.26
CA GLY A 134 5.75 -14.03 20.69
C GLY A 134 5.81 -14.29 19.17
N LYS A 135 6.50 -13.39 18.43
CA LYS A 135 6.67 -13.56 16.97
C LYS A 135 7.60 -14.74 16.68
N ARG A 136 8.75 -14.82 17.36
CA ARG A 136 9.68 -15.94 17.22
C ARG A 136 9.04 -17.27 17.60
N ASN A 137 8.23 -17.31 18.66
CA ASN A 137 7.52 -18.52 19.05
C ASN A 137 6.52 -19.01 17.98
N HIS A 138 5.80 -18.09 17.30
CA HIS A 138 4.93 -18.44 16.18
C HIS A 138 5.74 -18.98 15.00
N ILE A 139 6.84 -18.33 14.63
CA ILE A 139 7.73 -18.81 13.57
C ILE A 139 8.30 -20.17 13.90
N LYS A 140 8.75 -20.39 15.15
CA LYS A 140 9.29 -21.67 15.59
C LYS A 140 8.27 -22.81 15.41
N LYS A 141 7.01 -22.60 15.80
CA LYS A 141 5.95 -23.61 15.62
C LYS A 141 5.74 -24.01 14.16
N ILE A 142 5.75 -23.04 13.25
CA ILE A 142 5.63 -23.35 11.81
C ILE A 142 6.89 -24.05 11.30
N LYS A 143 8.08 -23.68 11.77
CA LYS A 143 9.34 -24.39 11.43
C LYS A 143 9.30 -25.85 11.85
N GLU A 144 8.73 -26.17 13.00
CA GLU A 144 8.55 -27.54 13.48
C GLU A 144 7.56 -28.34 12.61
N THR A 145 6.56 -27.69 12.01
CA THR A 145 5.66 -28.31 11.04
C THR A 145 6.34 -28.57 9.69
N GLY A 146 7.35 -27.77 9.36
CA GLY A 146 8.02 -27.73 8.08
C GLY A 146 7.31 -26.80 7.08
N TYR A 147 8.07 -25.96 6.42
CA TYR A 147 7.58 -25.12 5.30
C TYR A 147 8.71 -24.85 4.32
N ASP A 148 8.32 -24.54 3.08
CA ASP A 148 9.20 -24.03 2.05
C ASP A 148 8.85 -22.58 1.76
N TYR A 149 9.90 -21.75 1.49
CA TYR A 149 9.73 -20.39 1.02
C TYR A 149 10.27 -20.27 -0.40
N GLU A 150 9.52 -19.66 -1.28
CA GLU A 150 9.93 -19.37 -2.65
C GLU A 150 9.47 -17.98 -3.09
N ARG A 151 10.14 -17.40 -4.09
CA ARG A 151 9.75 -16.13 -4.68
C ARG A 151 8.56 -16.32 -5.63
N ILE A 152 7.70 -15.31 -5.68
CA ILE A 152 6.66 -15.22 -6.71
C ILE A 152 7.35 -15.00 -8.06
N ASN A 153 6.92 -15.76 -9.05
CA ASN A 153 7.40 -15.73 -10.42
C ASN A 153 6.25 -16.05 -11.39
N PRO A 154 6.42 -15.89 -12.71
CA PRO A 154 5.35 -16.16 -13.69
C PRO A 154 4.75 -17.57 -13.62
N GLU A 155 5.50 -18.55 -13.16
CA GLU A 155 5.06 -19.96 -13.13
C GLU A 155 4.10 -20.24 -11.96
N ASN A 156 4.26 -19.52 -10.81
CA ASN A 156 3.48 -19.76 -9.60
C ASN A 156 2.42 -18.66 -9.29
N ILE A 157 2.35 -17.59 -10.08
CA ILE A 157 1.33 -16.52 -9.93
C ILE A 157 -0.09 -17.08 -10.00
N ALA A 158 -0.36 -18.02 -10.89
CA ALA A 158 -1.69 -18.63 -11.02
C ALA A 158 -2.14 -19.33 -9.73
N GLU A 159 -1.22 -20.02 -9.06
CA GLU A 159 -1.51 -20.66 -7.77
C GLU A 159 -1.78 -19.62 -6.66
N CYS A 160 -1.06 -18.49 -6.64
CA CYS A 160 -1.33 -17.40 -5.71
C CYS A 160 -2.74 -16.81 -5.92
N GLN A 161 -3.17 -16.69 -7.17
CA GLN A 161 -4.51 -16.22 -7.52
C GLN A 161 -5.58 -17.21 -7.07
N ASP A 162 -5.38 -18.50 -7.26
CA ASP A 162 -6.26 -19.55 -6.77
C ASP A 162 -6.33 -19.57 -5.24
N PHE A 163 -5.20 -19.38 -4.57
CA PHE A 163 -5.17 -19.25 -3.11
C PHE A 163 -6.01 -18.04 -2.65
N MET A 164 -5.83 -16.87 -3.30
CA MET A 164 -6.61 -15.67 -2.99
C MET A 164 -8.11 -15.90 -3.15
N ASN A 165 -8.55 -16.55 -4.23
CA ASN A 165 -9.95 -16.88 -4.47
C ASN A 165 -10.52 -17.78 -3.37
N LYS A 166 -9.77 -18.81 -2.95
CA LYS A 166 -10.16 -19.71 -1.84
C LYS A 166 -10.20 -18.98 -0.51
N TRP A 167 -9.21 -18.11 -0.26
CA TRP A 167 -9.12 -17.31 0.97
C TRP A 167 -10.35 -16.42 1.16
N ILE A 168 -10.85 -15.81 0.07
CA ILE A 168 -12.05 -14.97 0.10
C ILE A 168 -13.32 -15.78 0.24
N ALA A 169 -13.42 -16.93 -0.45
CA ALA A 169 -14.59 -17.80 -0.35
C ALA A 169 -14.87 -18.23 1.11
N GLY A 170 -13.85 -18.26 1.95
CA GLY A 170 -13.96 -18.53 3.39
C GLY A 170 -14.36 -17.32 4.25
N LYS A 171 -14.59 -16.13 3.68
CA LYS A 171 -14.95 -14.92 4.43
C LYS A 171 -16.46 -14.67 4.44
N VAL A 172 -16.97 -14.16 5.56
CA VAL A 172 -18.40 -13.87 5.77
C VAL A 172 -18.91 -12.76 4.85
N SER A 173 -18.09 -11.74 4.59
CA SER A 173 -18.42 -10.64 3.68
C SER A 173 -17.45 -10.65 2.49
N GLN A 174 -17.90 -11.23 1.37
CA GLN A 174 -17.10 -11.25 0.14
C GLN A 174 -17.05 -9.88 -0.55
N GLU A 175 -18.08 -9.05 -0.38
CA GLU A 175 -18.18 -7.72 -0.98
C GLU A 175 -17.09 -6.78 -0.47
N ASP A 176 -16.72 -6.86 0.83
CA ASP A 176 -15.68 -6.03 1.43
C ASP A 176 -14.30 -6.28 0.80
N PHE A 177 -14.10 -7.45 0.22
CA PHE A 177 -12.84 -7.85 -0.40
C PHE A 177 -12.84 -7.79 -1.93
N ALA A 178 -13.97 -7.50 -2.57
CA ALA A 178 -14.07 -7.50 -4.03
C ALA A 178 -13.06 -6.54 -4.69
N LYS A 179 -12.91 -5.34 -4.13
CA LYS A 179 -11.93 -4.35 -4.61
C LYS A 179 -10.49 -4.84 -4.47
N GLU A 180 -10.17 -5.50 -3.37
CA GLU A 180 -8.84 -6.05 -3.13
C GLU A 180 -8.52 -7.19 -4.10
N VAL A 181 -9.51 -8.04 -4.41
CA VAL A 181 -9.35 -9.10 -5.42
C VAL A 181 -8.99 -8.54 -6.77
N GLU A 182 -9.71 -7.51 -7.21
CA GLU A 182 -9.45 -6.88 -8.50
C GLU A 182 -8.06 -6.21 -8.52
N ALA A 183 -7.68 -5.54 -7.45
CA ALA A 183 -6.35 -4.96 -7.30
C ALA A 183 -5.23 -6.02 -7.35
N VAL A 184 -5.40 -7.15 -6.65
CA VAL A 184 -4.45 -8.28 -6.66
C VAL A 184 -4.37 -8.95 -8.04
N LYS A 185 -5.50 -9.18 -8.71
CA LYS A 185 -5.52 -9.70 -10.08
C LYS A 185 -4.75 -8.80 -11.04
N LYS A 186 -4.91 -7.48 -10.90
CA LYS A 186 -4.21 -6.52 -11.73
C LYS A 186 -2.71 -6.50 -11.43
N ALA A 187 -2.33 -6.58 -10.15
CA ALA A 187 -0.93 -6.74 -9.74
C ALA A 187 -0.28 -7.97 -10.38
N PHE A 188 -0.93 -9.12 -10.29
CA PHE A 188 -0.41 -10.37 -10.85
C PHE A 188 -0.32 -10.35 -12.38
N ARG A 189 -1.27 -9.70 -13.06
CA ARG A 189 -1.22 -9.55 -14.53
C ARG A 189 0.00 -8.75 -15.00
N HIS A 190 0.41 -7.77 -14.21
CA HIS A 190 1.49 -6.83 -14.54
C HIS A 190 2.66 -6.90 -13.55
N PHE A 191 2.88 -8.07 -12.95
CA PHE A 191 3.81 -8.23 -11.83
C PHE A 191 5.22 -7.73 -12.16
N ASN A 192 5.74 -8.11 -13.31
CA ASN A 192 7.08 -7.72 -13.75
C ASN A 192 7.13 -6.26 -14.21
N GLU A 193 6.13 -5.79 -14.98
CA GLU A 193 6.08 -4.42 -15.48
C GLU A 193 5.95 -3.41 -14.33
N LEU A 194 5.30 -3.80 -13.22
CA LEU A 194 5.18 -2.99 -12.01
C LEU A 194 6.41 -3.09 -11.09
N ASN A 195 7.43 -3.89 -11.46
CA ASN A 195 8.60 -4.15 -10.62
C ASN A 195 8.23 -4.70 -9.23
N LEU A 196 7.17 -5.50 -9.15
CA LEU A 196 6.77 -6.12 -7.89
C LEU A 196 7.74 -7.25 -7.52
N CYS A 197 7.93 -7.42 -6.23
CA CYS A 197 8.60 -8.57 -5.64
C CYS A 197 7.64 -9.28 -4.68
N GLY A 198 7.77 -10.59 -4.52
CA GLY A 198 6.85 -11.34 -3.68
C GLY A 198 7.40 -12.68 -3.23
N GLY A 199 6.75 -13.24 -2.21
CA GLY A 199 7.11 -14.53 -1.62
C GLY A 199 5.90 -15.38 -1.30
N ILE A 200 6.11 -16.68 -1.29
CA ILE A 200 5.14 -17.72 -0.99
C ILE A 200 5.69 -18.61 0.13
N VAL A 201 4.85 -18.93 1.09
CA VAL A 201 5.12 -19.98 2.06
C VAL A 201 4.23 -21.19 1.73
N ARG A 202 4.86 -22.36 1.56
CA ARG A 202 4.17 -23.64 1.35
C ARG A 202 4.27 -24.51 2.60
N ILE A 203 3.19 -25.17 2.93
CA ILE A 203 3.14 -26.23 3.95
C ILE A 203 2.56 -27.48 3.29
N ASN A 204 3.25 -28.60 3.39
CA ASN A 204 2.87 -29.85 2.70
C ASN A 204 2.60 -29.64 1.19
N GLY A 205 3.46 -28.85 0.51
CA GLY A 205 3.39 -28.57 -0.92
C GLY A 205 2.26 -27.61 -1.34
N LYS A 206 1.40 -27.13 -0.42
CA LYS A 206 0.30 -26.21 -0.71
C LYS A 206 0.63 -24.79 -0.24
N ILE A 207 0.19 -23.77 -0.97
CA ILE A 207 0.32 -22.40 -0.53
C ILE A 207 -0.43 -22.20 0.78
N ALA A 208 0.29 -21.82 1.83
CA ALA A 208 -0.23 -21.44 3.13
C ALA A 208 -0.29 -19.92 3.32
N ALA A 209 0.61 -19.18 2.66
CA ALA A 209 0.60 -17.71 2.62
C ALA A 209 1.33 -17.19 1.38
N PHE A 210 0.95 -15.99 0.95
CA PHE A 210 1.75 -15.19 0.02
C PHE A 210 1.76 -13.72 0.41
N THR A 211 2.78 -13.01 -0.05
CA THR A 211 2.90 -11.57 0.08
C THR A 211 3.56 -10.99 -1.15
N PHE A 212 3.26 -9.73 -1.47
CA PHE A 212 4.03 -8.99 -2.47
C PHE A 212 4.06 -7.50 -2.15
N GLY A 213 5.04 -6.85 -2.73
CA GLY A 213 5.28 -5.43 -2.58
C GLY A 213 6.26 -4.92 -3.61
N GLU A 214 6.81 -3.75 -3.34
CA GLU A 214 7.81 -3.10 -4.18
C GLU A 214 8.83 -2.34 -3.34
N ILE A 215 9.96 -1.99 -3.93
CA ILE A 215 10.90 -1.05 -3.33
C ILE A 215 10.50 0.35 -3.76
N TYR A 216 10.19 1.21 -2.80
CA TYR A 216 9.88 2.61 -3.03
C TYR A 216 10.74 3.49 -2.14
N LYS A 217 11.57 4.33 -2.79
CA LYS A 217 12.60 5.12 -2.12
C LYS A 217 13.53 4.20 -1.28
N ASP A 218 13.56 4.39 0.01
CA ASP A 218 14.40 3.67 0.97
C ASP A 218 13.63 2.58 1.77
N ALA A 219 12.45 2.21 1.33
CA ALA A 219 11.61 1.24 2.02
C ALA A 219 11.12 0.10 1.12
N LEU A 220 11.04 -1.11 1.70
CA LEU A 220 10.22 -2.19 1.16
C LEU A 220 8.77 -1.92 1.55
N VAL A 221 7.92 -1.63 0.58
CA VAL A 221 6.47 -1.45 0.76
C VAL A 221 5.78 -2.80 0.63
N VAL A 222 5.01 -3.21 1.62
CA VAL A 222 4.21 -4.45 1.61
C VAL A 222 2.79 -4.10 1.17
N HIS A 223 2.43 -4.43 -0.07
CA HIS A 223 1.10 -4.15 -0.62
C HIS A 223 0.03 -5.12 -0.14
N VAL A 224 0.35 -6.40 -0.19
CA VAL A 224 -0.59 -7.47 0.13
C VAL A 224 0.11 -8.55 0.94
N GLU A 225 -0.55 -9.04 1.98
CA GLU A 225 -0.12 -10.19 2.78
C GLU A 225 -1.36 -11.02 3.09
N LYS A 226 -1.39 -12.27 2.63
CA LYS A 226 -2.50 -13.20 2.81
C LYS A 226 -1.99 -14.54 3.33
N GLY A 227 -2.72 -15.10 4.29
CA GLY A 227 -2.36 -16.38 4.89
C GLY A 227 -3.58 -17.19 5.33
N ASP A 228 -3.43 -18.49 5.32
CA ASP A 228 -4.40 -19.41 5.89
C ASP A 228 -4.25 -19.44 7.41
N SER A 229 -5.19 -18.83 8.11
CA SER A 229 -5.18 -18.70 9.57
C SER A 229 -5.31 -20.05 10.32
N THR A 230 -5.58 -21.15 9.64
CA THR A 230 -5.54 -22.50 10.25
C THR A 230 -4.11 -22.87 10.63
N TYR A 231 -3.11 -22.31 9.95
CA TYR A 231 -1.69 -22.43 10.32
C TYR A 231 -1.29 -21.29 11.26
N ASN A 232 -1.33 -21.55 12.56
CA ASN A 232 -1.02 -20.54 13.57
C ASN A 232 0.44 -20.09 13.49
N GLY A 233 0.67 -18.88 13.03
CA GLY A 233 2.01 -18.29 12.83
C GLY A 233 2.39 -18.05 11.36
N VAL A 234 1.54 -18.42 10.40
CA VAL A 234 1.84 -18.29 8.97
C VAL A 234 2.08 -16.83 8.55
N TYR A 235 1.33 -15.87 9.10
CA TYR A 235 1.56 -14.44 8.86
C TYR A 235 2.90 -13.96 9.39
N GLN A 236 3.36 -14.51 10.53
CA GLN A 236 4.68 -14.18 11.07
C GLN A 236 5.80 -14.73 10.20
N VAL A 237 5.62 -15.94 9.66
CA VAL A 237 6.61 -16.57 8.78
C VAL A 237 6.69 -15.85 7.46
N ILE A 238 5.58 -15.59 6.77
CA ILE A 238 5.62 -14.92 5.46
C ILE A 238 6.20 -13.50 5.56
N ASN A 239 5.85 -12.77 6.62
CA ASN A 239 6.43 -11.46 6.87
C ASN A 239 7.94 -11.53 7.12
N TYR A 240 8.37 -12.46 7.97
CA TYR A 240 9.78 -12.68 8.30
C TYR A 240 10.60 -13.05 7.05
N GLU A 241 10.15 -14.01 6.27
CA GLU A 241 10.87 -14.46 5.07
C GLU A 241 10.92 -13.35 4.01
N PHE A 242 9.82 -12.67 3.75
CA PHE A 242 9.76 -11.57 2.78
C PHE A 242 10.67 -10.40 3.17
N CYS A 243 10.67 -10.03 4.45
CA CYS A 243 11.56 -8.98 4.94
C CYS A 243 13.04 -9.37 4.81
N ASN A 244 13.39 -10.63 5.07
CA ASN A 244 14.77 -11.11 4.91
C ASN A 244 15.20 -11.21 3.45
N ASP A 245 14.29 -11.54 2.54
CA ASP A 245 14.59 -11.69 1.13
C ASP A 245 14.76 -10.33 0.44
N PHE A 246 13.83 -9.42 0.61
CA PHE A 246 13.78 -8.16 -0.13
C PHE A 246 14.10 -6.90 0.69
N GLY A 247 14.06 -6.98 2.01
CA GLY A 247 14.35 -5.85 2.90
C GLY A 247 15.80 -5.77 3.37
N LYS A 248 16.67 -6.71 2.98
CA LYS A 248 18.03 -6.86 3.55
C LYS A 248 18.89 -5.61 3.42
N ASP A 249 18.85 -4.97 2.28
CA ASP A 249 19.70 -3.82 1.95
C ASP A 249 18.96 -2.48 2.10
N LEU A 250 17.77 -2.51 2.71
CA LEU A 250 16.94 -1.35 2.92
C LEU A 250 16.88 -0.97 4.40
N PRO A 251 16.89 0.33 4.74
CA PRO A 251 16.75 0.76 6.13
C PRO A 251 15.34 0.52 6.68
N PHE A 252 14.30 0.59 5.85
CA PHE A 252 12.93 0.59 6.30
C PHE A 252 12.04 -0.45 5.62
N ILE A 253 10.95 -0.79 6.32
CA ILE A 253 9.82 -1.55 5.78
C ILE A 253 8.55 -0.77 6.08
N ASN A 254 7.77 -0.47 5.05
CA ASN A 254 6.47 0.17 5.14
C ASN A 254 5.37 -0.89 4.95
N ARG A 255 4.58 -1.14 6.01
CA ARG A 255 3.47 -2.10 5.96
C ARG A 255 2.11 -1.43 5.72
N GLN A 256 2.11 -0.23 5.15
CA GLN A 256 0.93 0.55 4.81
C GLN A 256 -0.03 0.82 5.98
N GLN A 257 -1.25 1.25 5.68
CA GLN A 257 -2.29 1.69 6.61
C GLN A 257 -3.07 0.51 7.20
N ASP A 258 -3.82 0.78 8.27
CA ASP A 258 -4.72 -0.19 8.91
C ASP A 258 -6.21 -0.03 8.54
N LEU A 259 -6.56 1.03 7.80
CA LEU A 259 -7.93 1.37 7.36
C LEU A 259 -8.95 1.49 8.50
N GLY A 260 -8.50 1.78 9.73
CA GLY A 260 -9.34 1.84 10.92
C GLY A 260 -9.79 0.47 11.46
N ILE A 261 -9.27 -0.63 10.88
CA ILE A 261 -9.63 -1.99 11.28
C ILE A 261 -8.83 -2.38 12.52
N LYS A 262 -9.51 -2.49 13.68
CA LYS A 262 -8.88 -2.76 14.98
C LYS A 262 -7.93 -3.98 15.00
N GLY A 263 -8.30 -5.05 14.31
CA GLY A 263 -7.48 -6.26 14.22
C GLY A 263 -6.16 -6.02 13.47
N ILE A 264 -6.21 -5.29 12.35
CA ILE A 264 -5.04 -4.93 11.54
C ILE A 264 -4.16 -3.95 12.33
N ARG A 265 -4.75 -2.92 12.96
CA ARG A 265 -4.04 -1.98 13.83
C ARG A 265 -3.25 -2.70 14.91
N LYS A 266 -3.93 -3.55 15.69
CA LYS A 266 -3.28 -4.36 16.75
C LYS A 266 -2.14 -5.23 16.20
N ALA A 267 -2.36 -5.85 15.03
CA ALA A 267 -1.32 -6.68 14.40
C ALA A 267 -0.09 -5.84 14.02
N LYS A 268 -0.28 -4.66 13.40
CA LYS A 268 0.81 -3.76 13.00
C LYS A 268 1.54 -3.17 14.21
N GLU A 269 0.82 -2.64 15.19
CA GLU A 269 1.40 -2.10 16.43
C GLU A 269 2.22 -3.15 17.20
N SER A 270 1.81 -4.42 17.16
CA SER A 270 2.53 -5.52 17.81
C SER A 270 3.92 -5.83 17.24
N TYR A 271 4.28 -5.20 16.13
CA TYR A 271 5.63 -5.21 15.56
C TYR A 271 6.45 -3.96 15.89
N HIS A 272 5.92 -3.08 16.75
CA HIS A 272 6.62 -1.90 17.27
C HIS A 272 7.15 -0.97 16.16
N PRO A 273 6.25 -0.32 15.38
CA PRO A 273 6.67 0.62 14.36
C PRO A 273 7.48 1.77 14.97
N ILE A 274 8.50 2.22 14.23
CA ILE A 274 9.34 3.36 14.66
C ILE A 274 8.65 4.70 14.41
N LYS A 275 7.76 4.72 13.41
CA LYS A 275 7.04 5.94 13.01
C LYS A 275 5.72 5.56 12.35
N LEU A 276 4.73 6.41 12.56
CA LEU A 276 3.55 6.48 11.71
C LEU A 276 3.79 7.59 10.68
N ILE A 277 3.87 7.24 9.39
CA ILE A 277 3.90 8.22 8.31
C ILE A 277 2.49 8.78 8.19
N LYS A 278 2.31 9.98 8.74
CA LYS A 278 0.99 10.60 8.82
C LYS A 278 0.50 11.03 7.46
N THR A 279 -0.77 10.78 7.19
CA THR A 279 -1.48 11.38 6.08
C THR A 279 -2.57 12.31 6.61
N PHE A 280 -2.91 13.31 5.80
CA PHE A 280 -3.88 14.33 6.17
C PHE A 280 -5.01 14.37 5.16
N LYS A 281 -6.16 14.89 5.60
CA LYS A 281 -7.32 15.16 4.75
C LYS A 281 -7.97 16.47 5.15
N SER A 282 -8.69 17.10 4.22
CA SER A 282 -9.43 18.32 4.52
C SER A 282 -10.49 18.08 5.61
N CYS A 283 -10.66 19.05 6.48
CA CYS A 283 -11.84 19.14 7.33
C CYS A 283 -13.06 19.35 6.43
N LYS A 284 -14.22 18.90 6.90
CA LYS A 284 -15.48 19.13 6.18
C LYS A 284 -15.82 20.61 6.15
#